data_3d0ad0e3b66fdfab2a09ba69384664a4
#
_entry.id   3d0ad0e3b66fdfab2a09ba69384664a4
#
_cell.length_a   1.000
_cell.length_b   1.000
_cell.length_c   1.000
_cell.angle_alpha   90.00
_cell.angle_beta   90.00
_cell.angle_gamma   90.00
#
_symmetry.space_group_name_H-M   'P 1'
#
loop_
_entity.id
_entity.type
_entity.pdbx_description
1 polymer ?
#
loop_
_entity_poly.entity_id
_entity_poly.type
_entity_poly.pdbx_seq_one_letter_code
_entity_poly.pdbx_strand_id
1 'polypeptide(L)'
;MATDDWFLSARERGNPASGLPDWCEDSHAEPLIHGSAYFAALAREVEALGPGDHLFFTDWRGDPDERVRDGGPSIGELFASAAGRGVIVKGLVWRSHLDAMAYSEEENRHLGEEIEAAGGEVLLDQRVRIGGSHHQKLVV
;
A
#
# COMPACT_ATOMS: atom_id res chain seq x y z
N MET A 1 29.29 6.14 14.55
CA MET A 1 28.12 6.96 14.15
C MET A 1 26.95 6.36 14.91
N ALA A 2 26.30 7.11 15.77
CA ALA A 2 25.16 6.58 16.51
C ALA A 2 23.96 6.46 15.57
N THR A 3 23.04 5.54 15.86
CA THR A 3 21.84 5.34 15.04
C THR A 3 21.02 6.62 14.92
N ASP A 4 20.95 7.40 16.02
CA ASP A 4 20.25 8.69 16.09
C ASP A 4 20.74 9.75 15.10
N ASP A 5 21.99 9.62 14.60
CA ASP A 5 22.54 10.54 13.58
C ASP A 5 21.87 10.39 12.20
N TRP A 6 21.13 9.32 11.99
CA TRP A 6 20.49 8.98 10.69
C TRP A 6 18.99 9.28 10.65
N PHE A 7 18.37 9.51 11.79
CA PHE A 7 16.92 9.65 11.89
C PHE A 7 16.54 11.01 12.47
N LEU A 8 15.52 11.61 11.88
CA LEU A 8 14.96 12.85 12.40
C LEU A 8 14.14 12.57 13.66
N SER A 9 14.35 13.35 14.71
CA SER A 9 13.48 13.33 15.90
C SER A 9 12.02 13.65 15.55
N ALA A 10 11.08 13.29 16.40
CA ALA A 10 9.66 13.60 16.22
C ALA A 10 9.40 15.10 15.98
N ARG A 11 10.19 15.97 16.62
CA ARG A 11 10.12 17.42 16.44
C ARG A 11 10.57 17.85 15.05
N GLU A 12 11.69 17.30 14.57
CA GLU A 12 12.25 17.63 13.24
C GLU A 12 11.36 17.10 12.11
N ARG A 13 10.69 15.96 12.33
CA ARG A 13 9.66 15.42 11.40
C ARG A 13 8.39 16.27 11.34
N GLY A 14 8.25 17.26 12.21
CA GLY A 14 7.05 18.12 12.29
C GLY A 14 5.81 17.43 12.81
N ASN A 15 5.92 16.25 13.40
CA ASN A 15 4.81 15.51 14.00
C ASN A 15 5.13 15.05 15.44
N PRO A 16 5.29 15.99 16.38
CA PRO A 16 5.64 15.68 17.76
C PRO A 16 4.55 14.90 18.51
N ALA A 17 3.31 14.94 18.00
CA ALA A 17 2.16 14.27 18.64
C ALA A 17 2.04 12.78 18.29
N SER A 18 2.80 12.28 17.31
CA SER A 18 2.68 10.88 16.90
C SER A 18 3.10 9.89 17.98
N GLY A 19 4.03 10.28 18.86
CA GLY A 19 4.59 9.40 19.89
C GLY A 19 5.34 8.16 19.32
N LEU A 20 5.40 8.03 18.01
CA LEU A 20 6.06 6.91 17.35
C LEU A 20 7.58 7.13 17.34
N PRO A 21 8.37 6.10 17.70
CA PRO A 21 9.82 6.17 17.59
C PRO A 21 10.24 6.31 16.12
N ASP A 22 11.38 6.90 15.89
CA ASP A 22 12.00 7.06 14.57
C ASP A 22 12.60 5.75 14.07
N TRP A 23 12.95 4.85 14.98
CA TRP A 23 13.48 3.54 14.69
C TRP A 23 13.18 2.57 15.85
N CYS A 24 13.31 1.27 15.60
CA CYS A 24 13.16 0.21 16.59
C CYS A 24 14.38 -0.72 16.54
N GLU A 25 14.79 -1.21 17.71
CA GLU A 25 15.76 -2.30 17.80
C GLU A 25 15.14 -3.64 17.33
N ASP A 26 15.98 -4.60 17.05
CA ASP A 26 15.59 -5.96 16.65
C ASP A 26 14.71 -6.06 15.39
N SER A 27 14.80 -5.06 14.52
CA SER A 27 14.11 -5.08 13.23
C SER A 27 14.82 -6.04 12.26
N HIS A 28 14.03 -6.82 11.49
CA HIS A 28 14.52 -7.67 10.42
C HIS A 28 14.17 -7.05 9.07
N ALA A 29 15.12 -7.06 8.14
CA ALA A 29 14.92 -6.62 6.76
C ALA A 29 15.45 -7.69 5.80
N GLU A 30 14.59 -8.11 4.88
CA GLU A 30 14.92 -9.06 3.81
C GLU A 30 14.78 -8.39 2.44
N PRO A 31 15.85 -8.32 1.63
CA PRO A 31 15.77 -7.81 0.28
C PRO A 31 15.08 -8.81 -0.64
N LEU A 32 13.97 -8.42 -1.25
CA LEU A 32 13.27 -9.20 -2.27
C LEU A 32 13.78 -8.77 -3.66
N ILE A 33 14.67 -9.57 -4.23
CA ILE A 33 15.30 -9.25 -5.51
C ILE A 33 14.37 -9.63 -6.66
N HIS A 34 14.08 -8.68 -7.52
CA HIS A 34 13.11 -8.75 -8.63
C HIS A 34 11.63 -8.77 -8.22
N GLY A 35 10.77 -8.26 -9.10
CA GLY A 35 9.34 -8.24 -8.91
C GLY A 35 8.73 -9.61 -8.63
N SER A 36 9.22 -10.66 -9.28
CA SER A 36 8.73 -12.02 -9.06
C SER A 36 8.90 -12.50 -7.61
N ALA A 37 10.04 -12.18 -6.97
CA ALA A 37 10.26 -12.51 -5.56
C ALA A 37 9.33 -11.69 -4.64
N TYR A 38 9.18 -10.40 -4.94
CA TYR A 38 8.28 -9.52 -4.20
C TYR A 38 6.82 -9.98 -4.30
N PHE A 39 6.30 -10.20 -5.51
CA PHE A 39 4.92 -10.60 -5.70
C PHE A 39 4.62 -12.00 -5.14
N ALA A 40 5.58 -12.92 -5.20
CA ALA A 40 5.43 -14.24 -4.56
C ALA A 40 5.35 -14.12 -3.03
N ALA A 41 6.16 -13.24 -2.42
CA ALA A 41 6.10 -12.98 -0.99
C ALA A 41 4.77 -12.29 -0.62
N LEU A 42 4.37 -11.24 -1.35
CA LEU A 42 3.10 -10.55 -1.16
C LEU A 42 1.91 -11.51 -1.20
N ALA A 43 1.83 -12.34 -2.24
CA ALA A 43 0.74 -13.32 -2.37
C ALA A 43 0.70 -14.28 -1.18
N ARG A 44 1.85 -14.82 -0.78
CA ARG A 44 1.95 -15.73 0.37
C ARG A 44 1.45 -15.09 1.66
N GLU A 45 1.89 -13.87 1.96
CA GLU A 45 1.50 -13.17 3.18
C GLU A 45 0.01 -12.81 3.17
N VAL A 46 -0.51 -12.28 2.06
CA VAL A 46 -1.94 -11.95 1.94
C VAL A 46 -2.83 -13.19 1.96
N GLU A 47 -2.43 -14.27 1.30
CA GLU A 47 -3.17 -15.56 1.33
C GLU A 47 -3.21 -16.18 2.74
N ALA A 48 -2.23 -15.89 3.59
CA ALA A 48 -2.18 -16.36 4.97
C ALA A 48 -3.06 -15.58 5.95
N LEU A 49 -3.51 -14.37 5.59
CA LEU A 49 -4.37 -13.55 6.43
C LEU A 49 -5.76 -14.17 6.61
N GLY A 50 -6.28 -14.10 7.83
CA GLY A 50 -7.60 -14.56 8.24
C GLY A 50 -8.54 -13.44 8.69
N PRO A 51 -9.78 -13.78 9.06
CA PRO A 51 -10.75 -12.80 9.52
C PRO A 51 -10.27 -12.00 10.73
N GLY A 52 -10.33 -10.66 10.64
CA GLY A 52 -9.88 -9.73 11.67
C GLY A 52 -8.42 -9.30 11.57
N ASP A 53 -7.62 -9.95 10.72
CA ASP A 53 -6.29 -9.46 10.38
C ASP A 53 -6.38 -8.19 9.52
N HIS A 54 -5.27 -7.49 9.38
CA HIS A 54 -5.20 -6.21 8.69
C HIS A 54 -4.30 -6.28 7.46
N LEU A 55 -4.75 -5.68 6.37
CA LEU A 55 -3.97 -5.44 5.17
C LEU A 55 -4.09 -3.96 4.81
N PHE A 56 -3.04 -3.19 5.04
CA PHE A 56 -3.00 -1.77 4.70
C PHE A 56 -2.01 -1.53 3.57
N PHE A 57 -2.40 -0.72 2.60
CA PHE A 57 -1.50 -0.40 1.50
C PHE A 57 -1.60 1.06 1.06
N THR A 58 -0.49 1.55 0.50
CA THR A 58 -0.45 2.83 -0.20
C THR A 58 0.18 2.62 -1.56
N ASP A 59 -0.34 3.29 -2.58
CA ASP A 59 0.28 3.28 -3.90
C ASP A 59 0.10 4.61 -4.64
N TRP A 60 1.01 4.85 -5.56
CA TRP A 60 0.90 5.92 -6.55
C TRP A 60 -0.02 5.51 -7.71
N ARG A 61 0.19 4.30 -8.23
CA ARG A 61 -0.62 3.69 -9.27
C ARG A 61 -0.70 2.19 -9.01
N GLY A 62 -1.85 1.77 -8.49
CA GLY A 62 -2.18 0.35 -8.39
C GLY A 62 -2.74 -0.12 -9.71
N ASP A 63 -2.07 -1.08 -10.34
CA ASP A 63 -2.62 -1.78 -11.49
C ASP A 63 -3.38 -3.01 -10.97
N PRO A 64 -4.74 -2.99 -10.97
CA PRO A 64 -5.52 -4.10 -10.42
C PRO A 64 -5.31 -5.39 -11.22
N ASP A 65 -4.97 -5.29 -12.50
CA ASP A 65 -4.81 -6.42 -13.41
C ASP A 65 -3.42 -7.06 -13.38
N GLU A 66 -2.44 -6.40 -12.72
CA GLU A 66 -1.08 -6.95 -12.56
C GLU A 66 -1.13 -8.28 -11.79
N ARG A 67 -0.62 -9.33 -12.40
CA ARG A 67 -0.67 -10.67 -11.81
C ARG A 67 0.51 -10.92 -10.89
N VAL A 68 0.22 -11.43 -9.70
CA VAL A 68 1.25 -11.75 -8.70
C VAL A 68 2.15 -12.94 -9.10
N ARG A 69 1.68 -13.76 -10.03
CA ARG A 69 2.43 -14.89 -10.64
C ARG A 69 1.72 -15.37 -11.91
N ASP A 70 2.43 -16.10 -12.75
CA ASP A 70 1.86 -16.73 -13.95
C ASP A 70 0.65 -17.59 -13.58
N GLY A 71 -0.51 -17.31 -14.19
CA GLY A 71 -1.76 -18.02 -13.91
C GLY A 71 -2.33 -17.81 -12.51
N GLY A 72 -1.74 -16.93 -11.70
CA GLY A 72 -2.22 -16.56 -10.39
C GLY A 72 -3.24 -15.42 -10.43
N PRO A 73 -3.74 -14.99 -9.25
CA PRO A 73 -4.65 -13.86 -9.16
C PRO A 73 -3.96 -12.55 -9.56
N SER A 74 -4.75 -11.56 -9.95
CA SER A 74 -4.30 -10.19 -10.04
C SER A 74 -4.18 -9.55 -8.63
N ILE A 75 -3.59 -8.37 -8.53
CA ILE A 75 -3.52 -7.62 -7.28
C ILE A 75 -4.92 -7.28 -6.77
N GLY A 76 -5.83 -6.85 -7.66
CA GLY A 76 -7.22 -6.59 -7.31
C GLY A 76 -7.91 -7.83 -6.76
N GLU A 77 -7.85 -8.95 -7.50
CA GLU A 77 -8.41 -10.23 -7.07
C GLU A 77 -7.83 -10.71 -5.72
N LEU A 78 -6.52 -10.55 -5.51
CA LEU A 78 -5.85 -10.95 -4.27
C LEU A 78 -6.36 -10.16 -3.06
N PHE A 79 -6.43 -8.83 -3.18
CA PHE A 79 -6.86 -7.96 -2.09
C PHE A 79 -8.38 -8.04 -1.86
N ALA A 80 -9.17 -8.10 -2.92
CA ALA A 80 -10.61 -8.35 -2.82
C ALA A 80 -10.92 -9.70 -2.16
N SER A 81 -10.19 -10.75 -2.53
CA SER A 81 -10.31 -12.06 -1.87
C SER A 81 -9.99 -12.00 -0.38
N ALA A 82 -8.97 -11.23 0.03
CA ALA A 82 -8.67 -11.02 1.45
C ALA A 82 -9.83 -10.32 2.16
N ALA A 83 -10.38 -9.23 1.60
CA ALA A 83 -11.55 -8.53 2.14
C ALA A 83 -12.75 -9.48 2.26
N GLY A 84 -13.04 -10.28 1.24
CA GLY A 84 -14.12 -11.26 1.24
C GLY A 84 -13.97 -12.37 2.29
N ARG A 85 -12.75 -12.64 2.77
CA ARG A 85 -12.49 -13.56 3.88
C ARG A 85 -12.62 -12.90 5.26
N GLY A 86 -12.90 -11.60 5.32
CA GLY A 86 -13.03 -10.85 6.57
C GLY A 86 -11.74 -10.21 7.07
N VAL A 87 -10.72 -10.11 6.23
CA VAL A 87 -9.53 -9.28 6.48
C VAL A 87 -9.93 -7.81 6.39
N ILE A 88 -9.41 -6.98 7.29
CA ILE A 88 -9.62 -5.53 7.27
C ILE A 88 -8.68 -4.92 6.24
N VAL A 89 -9.17 -4.76 5.00
CA VAL A 89 -8.38 -4.22 3.89
C VAL A 89 -8.63 -2.71 3.77
N LYS A 90 -7.54 -1.91 3.83
CA LYS A 90 -7.63 -0.46 3.63
C LYS A 90 -6.51 0.04 2.72
N GLY A 91 -6.89 0.75 1.69
CA GLY A 91 -6.00 1.36 0.71
C GLY A 91 -6.01 2.88 0.75
N LEU A 92 -4.83 3.50 0.58
CA LEU A 92 -4.70 4.92 0.32
C LEU A 92 -3.91 5.07 -0.99
N VAL A 93 -4.60 5.41 -2.07
CA VAL A 93 -4.02 5.50 -3.41
C VAL A 93 -4.12 6.92 -3.95
N TRP A 94 -3.14 7.33 -4.75
CA TRP A 94 -3.11 8.68 -5.24
C TRP A 94 -4.20 8.94 -6.29
N ARG A 95 -4.84 10.11 -6.19
CA ARG A 95 -5.70 10.67 -7.22
C ARG A 95 -5.03 11.88 -7.85
N SER A 96 -4.86 11.88 -9.17
CA SER A 96 -4.31 13.01 -9.91
C SER A 96 -5.25 14.22 -9.87
N HIS A 97 -4.67 15.45 -9.93
CA HIS A 97 -5.46 16.69 -9.95
C HIS A 97 -6.01 17.04 -11.32
N LEU A 98 -5.41 16.51 -12.37
CA LEU A 98 -5.74 16.85 -13.77
C LEU A 98 -6.30 15.61 -14.45
N ASP A 99 -7.60 15.59 -14.67
CA ASP A 99 -8.28 14.48 -15.36
C ASP A 99 -7.74 14.26 -16.80
N ALA A 100 -7.21 15.31 -17.43
CA ALA A 100 -6.61 15.23 -18.78
C ALA A 100 -5.25 14.49 -18.81
N MET A 101 -4.65 14.22 -17.63
CA MET A 101 -3.42 13.45 -17.46
C MET A 101 -3.65 12.30 -16.47
N ALA A 102 -4.77 11.62 -16.63
CA ALA A 102 -5.29 10.61 -15.71
C ALA A 102 -4.47 9.30 -15.69
N TYR A 103 -3.15 9.40 -15.53
CA TYR A 103 -2.24 8.25 -15.55
C TYR A 103 -2.49 7.21 -14.44
N SER A 104 -3.21 7.56 -13.41
CA SER A 104 -3.40 6.67 -12.27
C SER A 104 -4.84 6.64 -11.73
N GLU A 105 -5.68 7.60 -12.11
CA GLU A 105 -7.01 7.72 -11.51
C GLU A 105 -7.92 6.56 -11.90
N GLU A 106 -7.91 6.14 -13.17
CA GLU A 106 -8.78 5.08 -13.66
C GLU A 106 -8.43 3.73 -13.04
N GLU A 107 -7.14 3.37 -13.06
CA GLU A 107 -6.66 2.13 -12.45
C GLU A 107 -6.86 2.14 -10.93
N ASN A 108 -6.56 3.25 -10.27
CA ASN A 108 -6.75 3.36 -8.82
C ASN A 108 -8.23 3.31 -8.41
N ARG A 109 -9.13 3.86 -9.24
CA ARG A 109 -10.57 3.73 -9.02
C ARG A 109 -11.03 2.29 -9.22
N HIS A 110 -10.59 1.64 -10.29
CA HIS A 110 -10.92 0.24 -10.56
C HIS A 110 -10.44 -0.68 -9.42
N LEU A 111 -9.19 -0.53 -8.98
CA LEU A 111 -8.67 -1.24 -7.81
C LEU A 111 -9.53 -1.00 -6.56
N GLY A 112 -9.93 0.25 -6.33
CA GLY A 112 -10.79 0.63 -5.21
C GLY A 112 -12.15 -0.05 -5.29
N GLU A 113 -12.83 0.06 -6.42
CA GLU A 113 -14.16 -0.52 -6.66
C GLU A 113 -14.17 -2.04 -6.46
N GLU A 114 -13.14 -2.74 -6.93
CA GLU A 114 -13.01 -4.18 -6.77
C GLU A 114 -12.87 -4.60 -5.29
N ILE A 115 -12.01 -3.90 -4.55
CA ILE A 115 -11.79 -4.16 -3.12
C ILE A 115 -13.03 -3.79 -2.29
N GLU A 116 -13.66 -2.64 -2.59
CA GLU A 116 -14.86 -2.17 -1.90
C GLU A 116 -16.06 -3.09 -2.14
N ALA A 117 -16.22 -3.61 -3.34
CA ALA A 117 -17.25 -4.60 -3.65
C ALA A 117 -17.11 -5.89 -2.81
N ALA A 118 -15.90 -6.20 -2.34
CA ALA A 118 -15.60 -7.33 -1.47
C ALA A 118 -15.65 -6.99 0.04
N GLY A 119 -15.89 -5.71 0.40
CA GLY A 119 -16.04 -5.27 1.79
C GLY A 119 -14.81 -4.54 2.37
N GLY A 120 -13.80 -4.23 1.56
CA GLY A 120 -12.69 -3.38 1.96
C GLY A 120 -12.99 -1.88 1.81
N GLU A 121 -12.00 -1.04 2.06
CA GLU A 121 -12.08 0.43 1.93
C GLU A 121 -10.86 0.95 1.15
N VAL A 122 -11.07 1.75 0.12
CA VAL A 122 -9.98 2.40 -0.62
C VAL A 122 -10.26 3.89 -0.78
N LEU A 123 -9.34 4.71 -0.30
CA LEU A 123 -9.43 6.15 -0.42
C LEU A 123 -8.51 6.67 -1.53
N LEU A 124 -9.10 7.37 -2.49
CA LEU A 124 -8.38 8.12 -3.52
C LEU A 124 -7.94 9.49 -2.93
N ASP A 125 -6.63 9.63 -2.66
CA ASP A 125 -6.07 10.79 -1.96
C ASP A 125 -5.56 11.87 -2.92
N GLN A 126 -6.14 13.06 -2.82
CA GLN A 126 -5.78 14.24 -3.63
C GLN A 126 -5.15 15.37 -2.80
N ARG A 127 -4.75 15.11 -1.54
CA ARG A 127 -4.26 16.14 -0.59
C ARG A 127 -2.83 16.61 -0.85
N VAL A 128 -2.28 16.36 -2.02
CA VAL A 128 -0.97 16.87 -2.44
C VAL A 128 -1.12 18.18 -3.21
N ARG A 129 -0.05 18.95 -3.32
CA ARG A 129 -0.04 20.18 -4.12
C ARG A 129 -0.30 19.86 -5.58
N ILE A 130 -0.93 20.79 -6.30
CA ILE A 130 -1.07 20.69 -7.76
C ILE A 130 0.32 20.52 -8.38
N GLY A 131 0.48 19.51 -9.23
CA GLY A 131 1.76 19.12 -9.83
C GLY A 131 2.63 18.20 -8.96
N GLY A 132 2.19 17.87 -7.75
CA GLY A 132 2.79 16.83 -6.91
C GLY A 132 2.07 15.50 -7.01
N SER A 133 2.66 14.48 -6.45
CA SER A 133 2.05 13.15 -6.32
C SER A 133 2.34 12.53 -4.96
N HIS A 134 1.49 11.65 -4.56
CA HIS A 134 1.67 10.73 -3.47
C HIS A 134 2.36 9.48 -4.04
N HIS A 135 3.63 9.25 -3.73
CA HIS A 135 4.46 8.25 -4.43
C HIS A 135 4.98 7.14 -3.51
N GLN A 136 4.39 6.97 -2.34
CA GLN A 136 4.69 5.87 -1.45
C GLN A 136 4.10 4.57 -2.01
N LYS A 137 4.87 3.50 -1.82
CA LYS A 137 4.43 2.12 -2.06
C LYS A 137 4.75 1.33 -0.81
N LEU A 138 3.72 0.93 -0.12
CA LEU A 138 3.82 0.22 1.14
C LEU A 138 2.67 -0.79 1.23
N VAL A 139 2.98 -1.97 1.71
CA VAL A 139 1.97 -2.97 2.12
C VAL A 139 2.34 -3.45 3.52
N VAL A 140 1.38 -3.42 4.41
CA VAL A 140 1.53 -3.78 5.84
C VAL A 140 0.41 -4.71 6.26
#